data_79a4ccb675790e6983a24b4a4a9fb7ac
#
_entry.id   79a4ccb675790e6983a24b4a4a9fb7ac
#
_cell.length_a   1.000
_cell.length_b   1.000
_cell.length_c   1.000
_cell.angle_alpha   90.00
_cell.angle_beta   90.00
_cell.angle_gamma   90.00
#
_symmetry.space_group_name_H-M   'P 1'
#
loop_
_entity.id
_entity.type
_entity.pdbx_description
1 polymer ?
#
loop_
_entity_poly.entity_id
_entity_poly.type
_entity_poly.pdbx_seq_one_letter_code
_entity_poly.pdbx_strand_id
1 'polypeptide(L)'
;NTIDYSSLHLSTHAAAVDIETPASINFYEQEILYSELYNLNINPDLVVLSACQTGIGKLYKAEGAMSVARGFQFAGAQNLLFSLWKVNDFTTSVFMSDFYKNIKNDQTYLEANTNAKLDFLNNKSIPNEKKSPYYWSSFVYYGSISKEVKSVYYNYYVISLFILIGLFLVYNHYQKWKIFTTFSKKRTTKK
;
A
#
# COMPACT_ATOMS: atom_id res chain seq x y z
N ASN A 1 8.64 7.90 -19.05
CA ASN A 1 7.21 7.67 -18.81
C ASN A 1 7.08 7.17 -17.37
N THR A 2 6.76 8.06 -16.45
CA THR A 2 6.34 7.71 -15.10
C THR A 2 4.96 7.06 -15.20
N ILE A 3 4.93 5.74 -15.16
CA ILE A 3 3.67 5.00 -15.03
C ILE A 3 3.36 4.97 -13.54
N ASP A 4 2.32 5.67 -13.16
CA ASP A 4 1.88 5.82 -11.77
C ASP A 4 1.04 4.59 -11.36
N TYR A 5 1.74 3.51 -10.98
CA TYR A 5 1.12 2.33 -10.40
C TYR A 5 1.18 2.43 -8.88
N SER A 6 0.04 2.25 -8.22
CA SER A 6 -0.01 2.17 -6.76
C SER A 6 0.67 0.92 -6.21
N SER A 7 0.69 -0.18 -6.97
CA SER A 7 1.36 -1.42 -6.57
C SER A 7 2.00 -2.14 -7.74
N LEU A 8 3.19 -2.71 -7.50
CA LEU A 8 3.93 -3.54 -8.43
C LEU A 8 4.12 -4.93 -7.82
N HIS A 9 3.57 -5.96 -8.48
CA HIS A 9 3.77 -7.35 -8.06
C HIS A 9 4.61 -8.10 -9.09
N LEU A 10 5.78 -8.55 -8.66
CA LEU A 10 6.69 -9.37 -9.45
C LEU A 10 6.66 -10.80 -8.95
N SER A 11 6.08 -11.69 -9.76
CA SER A 11 6.08 -13.13 -9.55
C SER A 11 6.95 -13.78 -10.63
N THR A 12 8.26 -13.75 -10.40
CA THR A 12 9.26 -14.26 -11.34
C THR A 12 10.39 -14.95 -10.60
N HIS A 13 11.40 -15.44 -11.31
CA HIS A 13 12.58 -16.01 -10.71
C HIS A 13 13.60 -14.91 -10.40
N ALA A 14 14.18 -14.95 -9.21
CA ALA A 14 15.35 -14.14 -8.87
C ALA A 14 16.53 -15.07 -8.62
N ALA A 15 17.70 -14.68 -9.10
CA ALA A 15 18.94 -15.36 -8.78
C ALA A 15 19.55 -14.77 -7.51
N ALA A 16 19.93 -15.65 -6.58
CA ALA A 16 20.67 -15.25 -5.39
C ALA A 16 22.13 -14.95 -5.77
N VAL A 17 22.71 -14.02 -5.05
CA VAL A 17 24.12 -13.62 -5.21
C VAL A 17 25.05 -14.74 -4.82
N ASP A 18 25.96 -15.13 -5.69
CA ASP A 18 27.24 -15.72 -5.33
C ASP A 18 28.34 -14.64 -5.32
N ILE A 19 29.57 -14.98 -4.87
CA ILE A 19 30.70 -14.03 -4.76
C ILE A 19 30.97 -13.33 -6.11
N GLU A 20 30.67 -14.01 -7.20
CA GLU A 20 30.99 -13.59 -8.55
C GLU A 20 29.80 -13.06 -9.36
N THR A 21 28.55 -13.33 -8.93
CA THR A 21 27.34 -12.92 -9.66
C THR A 21 26.47 -12.01 -8.81
N PRO A 22 26.15 -10.79 -9.27
CA PRO A 22 25.25 -9.90 -8.57
C PRO A 22 23.81 -10.44 -8.57
N ALA A 23 23.02 -10.05 -7.55
CA ALA A 23 21.60 -10.38 -7.50
C ALA A 23 20.87 -9.84 -8.72
N SER A 24 19.92 -10.60 -9.25
CA SER A 24 19.18 -10.23 -10.45
C SER A 24 17.74 -10.71 -10.39
N ILE A 25 16.92 -10.10 -11.24
CA ILE A 25 15.55 -10.52 -11.52
C ILE A 25 15.49 -10.99 -12.95
N ASN A 26 15.04 -12.22 -13.16
CA ASN A 26 14.88 -12.78 -14.48
C ASN A 26 13.48 -12.43 -15.04
N PHE A 27 13.44 -11.63 -16.09
CA PHE A 27 12.25 -11.44 -16.91
C PHE A 27 12.33 -12.36 -18.13
N TYR A 28 11.22 -12.46 -18.87
CA TYR A 28 11.14 -13.34 -20.04
C TYR A 28 12.21 -13.03 -21.10
N GLU A 29 12.46 -11.75 -21.34
CA GLU A 29 13.35 -11.29 -22.42
C GLU A 29 14.74 -10.89 -21.91
N GLN A 30 14.88 -10.58 -20.64
CA GLN A 30 16.13 -10.04 -20.09
C GLN A 30 16.25 -10.28 -18.57
N GLU A 31 17.48 -10.29 -18.12
CA GLU A 31 17.85 -10.24 -16.71
C GLU A 31 18.13 -8.79 -16.32
N ILE A 32 17.58 -8.33 -15.20
CA ILE A 32 17.85 -7.01 -14.62
C ILE A 32 18.66 -7.21 -13.34
N LEU A 33 19.86 -6.63 -13.33
CA LEU A 33 20.69 -6.63 -12.14
C LEU A 33 20.11 -5.70 -11.06
N TYR A 34 20.29 -6.03 -9.79
CA TYR A 34 19.82 -5.18 -8.69
C TYR A 34 20.41 -3.76 -8.74
N SER A 35 21.64 -3.60 -9.26
CA SER A 35 22.29 -2.30 -9.43
C SER A 35 21.60 -1.42 -10.49
N GLU A 36 20.92 -2.01 -11.45
CA GLU A 36 20.15 -1.26 -12.46
C GLU A 36 18.86 -0.71 -11.86
N LEU A 37 18.32 -1.36 -10.81
CA LEU A 37 17.15 -0.87 -10.09
C LEU A 37 17.39 0.51 -9.45
N TYR A 38 18.63 0.82 -9.06
CA TYR A 38 18.98 2.13 -8.48
C TYR A 38 18.78 3.30 -9.47
N ASN A 39 18.80 3.02 -10.77
CA ASN A 39 18.57 4.01 -11.81
C ASN A 39 17.11 4.16 -12.19
N LEU A 40 16.23 3.31 -11.65
CA LEU A 40 14.80 3.43 -11.88
C LEU A 40 14.23 4.52 -10.96
N ASN A 41 13.37 5.34 -11.54
CA ASN A 41 12.57 6.29 -10.79
C ASN A 41 11.12 5.79 -10.81
N ILE A 42 10.81 4.88 -9.91
CA ILE A 42 9.47 4.34 -9.71
C ILE A 42 9.00 4.78 -8.32
N ASN A 43 7.73 5.03 -8.15
CA ASN A 43 7.19 5.48 -6.88
C ASN A 43 5.90 4.72 -6.52
N PRO A 44 5.92 3.38 -6.52
CA PRO A 44 4.77 2.60 -6.11
C PRO A 44 4.61 2.64 -4.59
N ASP A 45 3.37 2.66 -4.13
CA ASP A 45 3.07 2.53 -2.70
C ASP A 45 3.53 1.17 -2.15
N LEU A 46 3.42 0.11 -2.95
CA LEU A 46 3.79 -1.25 -2.57
C LEU A 46 4.50 -1.98 -3.71
N VAL A 47 5.64 -2.60 -3.40
CA VAL A 47 6.27 -3.61 -4.26
C VAL A 47 6.16 -4.98 -3.58
N VAL A 48 5.62 -5.96 -4.30
CA VAL A 48 5.54 -7.35 -3.86
C VAL A 48 6.48 -8.20 -4.71
N LEU A 49 7.43 -8.85 -4.06
CA LEU A 49 8.39 -9.75 -4.67
C LEU A 49 8.10 -11.17 -4.18
N SER A 50 7.28 -11.89 -4.92
CA SER A 50 6.97 -13.30 -4.62
C SER A 50 7.92 -14.29 -5.30
N ALA A 51 8.99 -13.77 -5.90
CA ALA A 51 10.05 -14.55 -6.49
C ALA A 51 10.91 -15.25 -5.42
N CYS A 52 11.44 -16.41 -5.77
CA CYS A 52 12.30 -17.18 -4.86
C CYS A 52 13.57 -16.39 -4.49
N GLN A 53 13.85 -16.28 -3.18
CA GLN A 53 15.11 -15.75 -2.64
C GLN A 53 15.42 -14.26 -2.90
N THR A 54 14.39 -13.43 -3.11
CA THR A 54 14.59 -11.99 -3.32
C THR A 54 15.11 -11.24 -2.09
N GLY A 55 14.92 -11.80 -0.89
CA GLY A 55 15.41 -11.22 0.36
C GLY A 55 16.79 -11.69 0.78
N ILE A 56 17.31 -12.76 0.15
CA ILE A 56 18.60 -13.33 0.50
C ILE A 56 19.67 -12.66 -0.35
N GLY A 57 20.41 -11.76 0.27
CA GLY A 57 21.66 -11.26 -0.27
C GLY A 57 22.84 -11.82 0.52
N LYS A 58 24.03 -11.72 -0.04
CA LYS A 58 25.23 -12.08 0.68
C LYS A 58 25.46 -11.13 1.84
N LEU A 59 25.66 -11.66 3.03
CA LEU A 59 26.13 -10.88 4.18
C LEU A 59 27.59 -10.45 3.90
N TYR A 60 27.78 -9.24 3.43
CA TYR A 60 29.08 -8.58 3.50
C TYR A 60 29.32 -8.09 4.93
N LYS A 61 30.55 -8.31 5.42
CA LYS A 61 31.02 -7.98 6.77
C LYS A 61 30.76 -6.55 7.18
N ALA A 62 29.67 -6.05 7.47
CA ALA A 62 29.29 -4.76 8.05
C ALA A 62 28.09 -4.04 7.36
N GLU A 63 27.65 -4.45 6.16
CA GLU A 63 26.65 -3.69 5.40
C GLU A 63 25.28 -4.37 5.30
N GLY A 64 25.12 -5.54 5.93
CA GLY A 64 23.89 -6.32 5.86
C GLY A 64 23.65 -7.01 4.52
N ALA A 65 22.53 -7.66 4.37
CA ALA A 65 22.20 -8.42 3.16
C ALA A 65 21.90 -7.48 1.99
N MET A 66 22.69 -7.56 0.94
CA MET A 66 22.34 -6.93 -0.34
C MET A 66 21.25 -7.78 -0.99
N SER A 67 20.09 -7.19 -1.21
CA SER A 67 18.94 -7.88 -1.79
C SER A 67 18.28 -7.04 -2.87
N VAL A 68 17.59 -7.73 -3.77
CA VAL A 68 16.76 -7.08 -4.80
C VAL A 68 15.72 -6.14 -4.16
N ALA A 69 15.17 -6.51 -2.99
CA ALA A 69 14.23 -5.67 -2.25
C ALA A 69 14.80 -4.28 -1.95
N ARG A 70 16.09 -4.19 -1.56
CA ARG A 70 16.76 -2.91 -1.32
C ARG A 70 16.86 -2.07 -2.61
N GLY A 71 17.09 -2.72 -3.76
CA GLY A 71 17.09 -2.03 -5.06
C GLY A 71 15.79 -1.31 -5.33
N PHE A 72 14.65 -1.93 -5.07
CA PHE A 72 13.34 -1.29 -5.21
C PHE A 72 13.11 -0.16 -4.21
N GLN A 73 13.64 -0.27 -3.00
CA GLN A 73 13.56 0.80 -2.02
C GLN A 73 14.34 2.04 -2.49
N PHE A 74 15.54 1.85 -3.02
CA PHE A 74 16.32 2.96 -3.61
C PHE A 74 15.65 3.54 -4.86
N ALA A 75 14.95 2.72 -5.63
CA ALA A 75 14.17 3.16 -6.78
C ALA A 75 12.90 3.97 -6.42
N GLY A 76 12.55 4.06 -5.12
CA GLY A 76 11.46 4.88 -4.61
C GLY A 76 10.27 4.11 -4.05
N ALA A 77 10.32 2.77 -3.98
CA ALA A 77 9.25 1.98 -3.37
C ALA A 77 9.13 2.28 -1.87
N GLN A 78 7.93 2.65 -1.43
CA GLN A 78 7.69 3.02 -0.03
C GLN A 78 7.49 1.79 0.86
N ASN A 79 6.84 0.76 0.33
CA ASN A 79 6.53 -0.46 1.05
C ASN A 79 6.92 -1.68 0.21
N LEU A 80 7.45 -2.69 0.88
CA LEU A 80 7.94 -3.92 0.26
C LEU A 80 7.38 -5.13 0.99
N LEU A 81 6.89 -6.11 0.23
CA LEU A 81 6.61 -7.46 0.71
C LEU A 81 7.46 -8.43 -0.12
N PHE A 82 8.31 -9.22 0.53
CA PHE A 82 9.20 -10.13 -0.19
C PHE A 82 9.43 -11.42 0.61
N SER A 83 9.86 -12.48 -0.09
CA SER A 83 10.18 -13.74 0.54
C SER A 83 11.66 -13.86 0.87
N LEU A 84 11.99 -14.38 2.06
CA LEU A 84 13.36 -14.60 2.51
C LEU A 84 13.99 -15.86 1.92
N TRP A 85 13.18 -16.85 1.52
CA TRP A 85 13.64 -18.10 0.92
C TRP A 85 12.62 -18.62 -0.09
N LYS A 86 13.02 -19.65 -0.84
CA LYS A 86 12.16 -20.30 -1.82
C LYS A 86 10.95 -20.91 -1.15
N VAL A 87 9.76 -20.52 -1.59
CA VAL A 87 8.48 -21.00 -1.11
C VAL A 87 7.78 -21.84 -2.18
N ASN A 88 6.81 -22.62 -1.76
CA ASN A 88 5.99 -23.43 -2.64
C ASN A 88 4.91 -22.58 -3.33
N ASP A 89 4.71 -22.74 -4.65
CA ASP A 89 3.80 -21.91 -5.44
C ASP A 89 2.35 -21.98 -4.93
N PHE A 90 1.88 -23.17 -4.54
CA PHE A 90 0.53 -23.32 -3.98
C PHE A 90 0.36 -22.52 -2.68
N THR A 91 1.29 -22.66 -1.73
CA THR A 91 1.21 -21.94 -0.46
C THR A 91 1.39 -20.43 -0.64
N THR A 92 2.23 -20.02 -1.59
CA THR A 92 2.40 -18.63 -1.98
C THR A 92 1.12 -18.04 -2.54
N SER A 93 0.42 -18.74 -3.43
CA SER A 93 -0.82 -18.26 -4.02
C SER A 93 -1.93 -18.08 -2.97
N VAL A 94 -2.04 -19.01 -2.02
CA VAL A 94 -2.99 -18.88 -0.90
C VAL A 94 -2.66 -17.68 -0.03
N PHE A 95 -1.39 -17.56 0.39
CA PHE A 95 -0.93 -16.44 1.20
C PHE A 95 -1.17 -15.08 0.53
N MET A 96 -0.83 -14.95 -0.77
CA MET A 96 -1.02 -13.71 -1.52
C MET A 96 -2.50 -13.38 -1.71
N SER A 97 -3.35 -14.38 -1.91
CA SER A 97 -4.80 -14.19 -1.96
C SER A 97 -5.34 -13.59 -0.66
N ASP A 98 -4.93 -14.14 0.50
CA ASP A 98 -5.33 -13.64 1.81
C ASP A 98 -4.73 -12.25 2.08
N PHE A 99 -3.47 -12.01 1.69
CA PHE A 99 -2.81 -10.70 1.81
C PHE A 99 -3.59 -9.61 1.06
N TYR A 100 -3.90 -9.80 -0.23
CA TYR A 100 -4.65 -8.81 -1.00
C TYR A 100 -6.10 -8.67 -0.55
N LYS A 101 -6.73 -9.74 -0.08
CA LYS A 101 -8.05 -9.68 0.54
C LYS A 101 -8.04 -8.78 1.78
N ASN A 102 -7.02 -8.90 2.62
CA ASN A 102 -6.88 -8.09 3.81
C ASN A 102 -6.63 -6.60 3.48
N ILE A 103 -5.84 -6.31 2.45
CA ILE A 103 -5.68 -4.94 1.93
C ILE A 103 -7.02 -4.38 1.45
N LYS A 104 -7.80 -5.17 0.71
CA LYS A 104 -9.13 -4.76 0.22
C LYS A 104 -10.10 -4.45 1.36
N ASN A 105 -9.87 -5.04 2.54
CA ASN A 105 -10.63 -4.77 3.77
C ASN A 105 -10.04 -3.60 4.59
N ASP A 106 -9.35 -2.65 3.94
CA ASP A 106 -8.78 -1.43 4.52
C ASP A 106 -7.72 -1.66 5.62
N GLN A 107 -7.08 -2.82 5.64
CA GLN A 107 -5.94 -3.06 6.52
C GLN A 107 -4.67 -2.42 5.98
N THR A 108 -3.78 -1.99 6.87
CA THR A 108 -2.41 -1.59 6.48
C THR A 108 -1.65 -2.78 5.91
N TYR A 109 -0.60 -2.54 5.13
CA TYR A 109 0.22 -3.61 4.56
C TYR A 109 0.84 -4.52 5.64
N LEU A 110 1.22 -3.94 6.79
CA LEU A 110 1.72 -4.71 7.93
C LEU A 110 0.64 -5.60 8.54
N GLU A 111 -0.57 -5.05 8.78
CA GLU A 111 -1.71 -5.81 9.29
C GLU A 111 -2.12 -6.91 8.30
N ALA A 112 -2.19 -6.58 7.01
CA ALA A 112 -2.52 -7.53 5.96
C ALA A 112 -1.51 -8.69 5.89
N ASN A 113 -0.20 -8.41 6.00
CA ASN A 113 0.82 -9.45 6.07
C ASN A 113 0.68 -10.33 7.32
N THR A 114 0.39 -9.71 8.47
CA THR A 114 0.22 -10.44 9.74
C THR A 114 -1.03 -11.32 9.69
N ASN A 115 -2.15 -10.76 9.25
CA ASN A 115 -3.42 -11.48 9.17
C ASN A 115 -3.41 -12.55 8.08
N ALA A 116 -2.74 -12.33 6.95
CA ALA A 116 -2.55 -13.38 5.94
C ALA A 116 -1.83 -14.62 6.51
N LYS A 117 -0.87 -14.44 7.41
CA LYS A 117 -0.21 -15.56 8.11
C LYS A 117 -1.17 -16.29 9.04
N LEU A 118 -2.00 -15.56 9.77
CA LEU A 118 -3.02 -16.14 10.64
C LEU A 118 -4.12 -16.85 9.85
N ASP A 119 -4.59 -16.25 8.76
CA ASP A 119 -5.57 -16.83 7.84
C ASP A 119 -5.04 -18.13 7.23
N PHE A 120 -3.77 -18.13 6.80
CA PHE A 120 -3.09 -19.33 6.28
C PHE A 120 -3.06 -20.45 7.32
N LEU A 121 -2.70 -20.17 8.56
CA LEU A 121 -2.65 -21.17 9.65
C LEU A 121 -4.03 -21.72 10.01
N ASN A 122 -5.07 -20.87 9.96
CA ASN A 122 -6.44 -21.24 10.29
C ASN A 122 -7.18 -21.90 9.10
N ASN A 123 -6.61 -21.83 7.90
CA ASN A 123 -7.25 -22.39 6.71
C ASN A 123 -7.28 -23.93 6.77
N LYS A 124 -8.49 -24.48 6.81
CA LYS A 124 -8.73 -25.93 6.87
C LYS A 124 -8.40 -26.65 5.57
N SER A 125 -8.33 -25.94 4.44
CA SER A 125 -7.96 -26.51 3.14
C SER A 125 -6.48 -26.76 3.00
N ILE A 126 -5.64 -26.23 3.91
CA ILE A 126 -4.19 -26.43 3.91
C ILE A 126 -3.86 -27.65 4.76
N PRO A 127 -3.20 -28.68 4.17
CA PRO A 127 -2.74 -29.83 4.91
C PRO A 127 -1.77 -29.44 6.05
N ASN A 128 -1.82 -30.20 7.16
CA ASN A 128 -1.02 -29.89 8.34
C ASN A 128 0.49 -29.86 8.05
N GLU A 129 0.96 -30.69 7.12
CA GLU A 129 2.37 -30.75 6.70
C GLU A 129 2.82 -29.41 6.08
N LYS A 130 1.88 -28.68 5.45
CA LYS A 130 2.14 -27.36 4.86
C LYS A 130 1.85 -26.18 5.82
N LYS A 131 1.50 -26.45 7.08
CA LYS A 131 1.39 -25.42 8.14
C LYS A 131 2.69 -25.17 8.89
N SER A 132 3.78 -25.84 8.54
CA SER A 132 5.10 -25.53 9.05
C SER A 132 5.48 -24.08 8.75
N PRO A 133 6.21 -23.38 9.64
CA PRO A 133 6.69 -22.00 9.44
C PRO A 133 7.42 -21.79 8.12
N TYR A 134 8.04 -22.81 7.58
CA TYR A 134 8.72 -22.75 6.27
C TYR A 134 7.82 -22.20 5.15
N TYR A 135 6.50 -22.49 5.16
CA TYR A 135 5.57 -22.15 4.09
C TYR A 135 4.96 -20.76 4.20
N TRP A 136 4.89 -20.16 5.37
CA TRP A 136 4.19 -18.89 5.60
C TRP A 136 5.05 -17.79 6.25
N SER A 137 6.10 -18.15 6.99
CA SER A 137 6.90 -17.15 7.70
C SER A 137 7.98 -16.48 6.82
N SER A 138 8.17 -16.96 5.59
CA SER A 138 9.14 -16.41 4.64
C SER A 138 8.79 -14.98 4.21
N PHE A 139 7.50 -14.61 4.20
CA PHE A 139 7.07 -13.30 3.74
C PHE A 139 7.31 -12.23 4.80
N VAL A 140 8.16 -11.27 4.46
CA VAL A 140 8.55 -10.16 5.34
C VAL A 140 8.07 -8.86 4.71
N TYR A 141 7.43 -8.05 5.54
CA TYR A 141 7.06 -6.69 5.19
C TYR A 141 8.14 -5.72 5.68
N TYR A 142 8.50 -4.77 4.82
CA TYR A 142 9.40 -3.67 5.12
C TYR A 142 8.79 -2.37 4.60
N GLY A 143 8.56 -1.39 5.46
CA GLY A 143 7.94 -0.13 5.08
C GLY A 143 7.36 0.64 6.25
N SER A 144 6.55 1.64 5.95
CA SER A 144 5.89 2.47 6.96
C SER A 144 4.78 1.69 7.69
N ILE A 145 4.74 1.84 9.01
CA ILE A 145 3.69 1.27 9.86
C ILE A 145 2.41 2.13 9.82
N SER A 146 2.55 3.40 9.43
CA SER A 146 1.41 4.32 9.37
C SER A 146 0.48 3.94 8.22
N LYS A 147 -0.84 3.83 8.50
CA LYS A 147 -1.82 4.06 7.45
C LYS A 147 -1.47 5.43 6.86
N GLU A 148 -1.32 5.51 5.54
CA GLU A 148 -1.53 6.81 4.91
C GLU A 148 -2.91 7.27 5.38
N VAL A 149 -2.92 8.31 6.19
CA VAL A 149 -4.16 8.99 6.55
C VAL A 149 -4.61 9.66 5.26
N LYS A 150 -5.30 8.91 4.39
CA LYS A 150 -6.08 9.50 3.29
C LYS A 150 -6.93 10.54 3.96
N SER A 151 -6.54 11.76 3.75
CA SER A 151 -6.89 12.94 4.52
C SER A 151 -8.39 12.95 4.88
N VAL A 152 -8.71 12.49 6.06
CA VAL A 152 -9.99 12.72 6.74
C VAL A 152 -10.31 14.23 6.75
N TYR A 153 -9.28 15.07 6.67
CA TYR A 153 -9.37 16.51 6.53
C TYR A 153 -10.15 16.98 5.30
N TYR A 154 -10.08 16.27 4.17
CA TYR A 154 -10.87 16.65 2.98
C TYR A 154 -12.38 16.61 3.26
N ASN A 155 -12.85 15.61 4.00
CA ASN A 155 -14.27 15.52 4.38
C ASN A 155 -14.67 16.65 5.34
N TYR A 156 -13.81 17.05 6.27
CA TYR A 156 -14.09 18.19 7.16
C TYR A 156 -14.15 19.52 6.41
N TYR A 157 -13.29 19.74 5.42
CA TYR A 157 -13.37 20.95 4.58
C TYR A 157 -14.64 21.00 3.76
N VAL A 158 -15.06 19.88 3.18
CA VAL A 158 -16.31 19.80 2.42
C VAL A 158 -17.51 20.05 3.34
N ILE A 159 -17.55 19.43 4.52
CA ILE A 159 -18.63 19.65 5.50
C ILE A 159 -18.66 21.10 5.96
N SER A 160 -17.51 21.71 6.28
CA SER A 160 -17.44 23.10 6.70
C SER A 160 -17.91 24.06 5.61
N LEU A 161 -17.60 23.77 4.35
CA LEU A 161 -18.09 24.55 3.21
C LEU A 161 -19.62 24.51 3.09
N PHE A 162 -20.23 23.34 3.24
CA PHE A 162 -21.69 23.21 3.23
C PHE A 162 -22.35 23.94 4.38
N ILE A 163 -21.76 23.92 5.58
CA ILE A 163 -22.26 24.68 6.73
C ILE A 163 -22.20 26.18 6.44
N LEU A 164 -21.10 26.69 5.89
CA LEU A 164 -20.96 28.12 5.54
C LEU A 164 -21.98 28.55 4.48
N ILE A 165 -22.19 27.73 3.45
CA ILE A 165 -23.21 27.99 2.43
C ILE A 165 -24.62 28.04 3.05
N GLY A 166 -24.92 27.08 3.94
CA GLY A 166 -26.19 27.04 4.67
C GLY A 166 -26.41 28.30 5.52
N LEU A 167 -25.43 28.71 6.28
CA LEU A 167 -25.49 29.94 7.10
C LEU A 167 -25.67 31.19 6.21
N PHE A 168 -24.97 31.24 5.08
CA PHE A 168 -25.12 32.37 4.13
C PHE A 168 -26.56 32.46 3.54
N LEU A 169 -27.16 31.32 3.18
CA LEU A 169 -28.53 31.26 2.67
C LEU A 169 -29.54 31.68 3.76
N VAL A 170 -29.38 31.21 4.97
CA VAL A 170 -30.24 31.61 6.12
C VAL A 170 -30.09 33.10 6.40
N TYR A 171 -28.88 33.64 6.39
CA TYR A 171 -28.63 35.08 6.56
C TYR A 171 -29.31 35.92 5.47
N ASN A 172 -29.19 35.53 4.20
CA ASN A 172 -29.82 36.20 3.10
C ASN A 172 -31.36 36.15 3.18
N HIS A 173 -31.91 35.01 3.59
CA HIS A 173 -33.34 34.85 3.79
C HIS A 173 -33.82 35.77 4.94
N TYR A 174 -33.09 35.82 6.04
CA TYR A 174 -33.40 36.69 7.18
C TYR A 174 -33.36 38.17 6.79
N GLN A 175 -32.41 38.62 6.01
CA GLN A 175 -32.31 40.00 5.52
C GLN A 175 -33.52 40.36 4.63
N LYS A 176 -33.91 39.48 3.71
CA LYS A 176 -35.11 39.68 2.87
C LYS A 176 -36.38 39.76 3.70
N TRP A 177 -36.53 38.91 4.72
CA TRP A 177 -37.67 38.93 5.61
C TRP A 177 -37.72 40.19 6.46
N LYS A 178 -36.61 40.68 6.97
CA LYS A 178 -36.50 41.94 7.74
C LYS A 178 -36.90 43.14 6.89
N ILE A 179 -36.49 43.20 5.62
CA ILE A 179 -36.90 44.26 4.68
C ILE A 179 -38.42 44.20 4.45
N PHE A 180 -38.94 43.00 4.21
CA PHE A 180 -40.39 42.81 3.98
C PHE A 180 -41.23 43.27 5.18
N THR A 181 -40.84 42.89 6.40
CA THR A 181 -41.55 43.32 7.62
C THR A 181 -41.51 44.81 7.85
N THR A 182 -40.37 45.46 7.51
CA THR A 182 -40.22 46.92 7.64
C THR A 182 -41.12 47.66 6.63
N PHE A 183 -41.25 47.18 5.40
CA PHE A 183 -42.16 47.75 4.41
C PHE A 183 -43.63 47.53 4.77
N SER A 184 -43.99 46.38 5.33
CA SER A 184 -45.35 46.08 5.80
C SER A 184 -45.79 47.03 6.89
N LYS A 185 -44.92 47.32 7.89
CA LYS A 185 -45.17 48.19 9.00
C LYS A 185 -45.38 49.66 8.59
N LYS A 186 -44.69 50.13 7.54
CA LYS A 186 -44.86 51.50 7.00
C LYS A 186 -46.18 51.70 6.26
N ARG A 187 -46.80 50.61 5.76
CA ARG A 187 -48.11 50.67 5.07
C ARG A 187 -49.31 50.81 6.05
N THR A 188 -49.15 50.24 7.25
CA THR A 188 -50.20 50.26 8.27
C THR A 188 -50.28 51.58 9.08
N THR A 189 -49.21 52.37 9.05
CA THR A 189 -49.16 53.68 9.76
C THR A 189 -49.59 54.89 8.89
N LYS A 190 -50.03 54.66 7.64
CA LYS A 190 -50.51 55.69 6.73
C LYS A 190 -52.03 55.62 6.43
N LYS A 191 -52.76 54.91 7.24
CA LYS A 191 -54.22 54.99 7.34
C LYS A 191 -54.60 55.60 8.68
#